data_013f8674c3036a017b1cc85b81158b11
#
_entry.id   013f8674c3036a017b1cc85b81158b11
#
_cell.length_a   1.000
_cell.length_b   1.000
_cell.length_c   1.000
_cell.angle_alpha   90.00
_cell.angle_beta   90.00
_cell.angle_gamma   90.00
#
_symmetry.space_group_name_H-M   'P 1'
#
loop_
_entity.id
_entity.type
_entity.pdbx_description
1 polymer ?
#
loop_
_entity_poly.entity_id
_entity_poly.type
_entity_poly.pdbx_seq_one_letter_code
_entity_poly.pdbx_strand_id
1 'polypeptide(L)'
;MDALNGKRLVILGMARQGTALARFAVGAGAFVTLSDLRPAEKLADTLDALGDLPADRLRFVLGEHPLTLLDGCDALAISGGVATDAPIVVEARQRGNGKTAVGEEAR
;
A
#
# COMPACT_ATOMS: atom_id res chain seq x y z
N MET A 1 -7.06 20.51 1.83
CA MET A 1 -6.91 20.03 0.94
C MET A 1 -6.10 19.02 0.88
N ASP A 2 -6.49 18.08 0.54
CA ASP A 2 -5.70 16.96 0.66
C ASP A 2 -5.18 16.49 -0.65
N ALA A 3 -3.89 16.43 -0.75
CA ALA A 3 -3.26 15.88 -1.93
C ALA A 3 -3.70 14.45 -2.20
N LEU A 4 -4.11 13.74 -1.15
CA LEU A 4 -4.51 12.34 -1.28
C LEU A 4 -5.98 12.14 -1.62
N ASN A 5 -6.79 13.15 -1.50
CA ASN A 5 -8.24 12.99 -1.70
C ASN A 5 -8.53 12.50 -3.12
N GLY A 6 -9.21 11.37 -3.22
CA GLY A 6 -9.54 10.77 -4.51
C GLY A 6 -8.41 10.05 -5.20
N LYS A 7 -7.21 10.04 -4.62
CA LYS A 7 -6.07 9.37 -5.22
C LYS A 7 -6.08 7.89 -4.94
N ARG A 8 -5.46 7.13 -5.84
CA ARG A 8 -5.33 5.69 -5.68
C ARG A 8 -3.92 5.39 -5.18
N LEU A 9 -3.84 4.92 -3.95
CA LEU A 9 -2.56 4.66 -3.30
C LEU A 9 -2.40 3.16 -3.10
N VAL A 10 -1.29 2.61 -3.53
CA VAL A 10 -0.92 1.23 -3.26
C VAL A 10 0.18 1.25 -2.21
N ILE A 11 0.00 0.47 -1.16
CA ILE A 11 0.98 0.34 -0.09
C ILE A 11 1.48 -1.09 -0.06
N LEU A 12 2.77 -1.28 -0.21
CA LEU A 12 3.39 -2.59 -0.17
C LEU A 12 3.89 -2.84 1.24
N GLY A 13 3.41 -3.91 1.85
CA GLY A 13 3.80 -4.30 3.20
C GLY A 13 2.81 -3.84 4.25
N MET A 14 2.32 -4.81 5.03
CA MET A 14 1.32 -4.54 6.07
C MET A 14 1.95 -4.57 7.46
N ALA A 15 3.20 -4.15 7.57
CA ALA A 15 3.81 -3.94 8.86
C ALA A 15 3.29 -2.61 9.44
N ARG A 16 3.77 -2.28 10.62
CA ARG A 16 3.25 -1.13 11.37
C ARG A 16 3.18 0.16 10.54
N GLN A 17 4.24 0.46 9.79
CA GLN A 17 4.27 1.69 9.02
C GLN A 17 3.25 1.68 7.90
N GLY A 18 3.09 0.54 7.23
CA GLY A 18 2.14 0.43 6.13
C GLY A 18 0.71 0.57 6.61
N THR A 19 0.38 -0.03 7.76
CA THR A 19 -0.98 0.07 8.28
C THR A 19 -1.28 1.47 8.80
N ALA A 20 -0.29 2.13 9.41
CA ALA A 20 -0.47 3.51 9.86
C ALA A 20 -0.69 4.45 8.67
N LEU A 21 0.07 4.24 7.60
CA LEU A 21 -0.09 5.05 6.39
C LEU A 21 -1.46 4.79 5.75
N ALA A 22 -1.90 3.54 5.73
CA ALA A 22 -3.21 3.21 5.17
C ALA A 22 -4.31 3.94 5.93
N ARG A 23 -4.26 3.92 7.25
CA ARG A 23 -5.27 4.59 8.06
C ARG A 23 -5.26 6.09 7.82
N PHE A 24 -4.08 6.68 7.75
CA PHE A 24 -3.96 8.09 7.46
C PHE A 24 -4.51 8.43 6.07
N ALA A 25 -4.14 7.64 5.06
CA ALA A 25 -4.54 7.92 3.69
C ALA A 25 -6.05 7.78 3.49
N VAL A 26 -6.65 6.74 4.10
CA VAL A 26 -8.11 6.57 4.04
C VAL A 26 -8.78 7.77 4.68
N GLY A 27 -8.27 8.23 5.81
CA GLY A 27 -8.82 9.41 6.47
C GLY A 27 -8.70 10.66 5.63
N ALA A 28 -7.71 10.71 4.75
CA ALA A 28 -7.51 11.84 3.85
C ALA A 28 -8.30 11.71 2.54
N GLY A 29 -9.11 10.67 2.40
CA GLY A 29 -9.99 10.50 1.24
C GLY A 29 -9.41 9.68 0.10
N ALA A 30 -8.30 8.99 0.32
CA ALA A 30 -7.69 8.16 -0.72
C ALA A 30 -8.38 6.81 -0.83
N PHE A 31 -8.21 6.20 -2.00
CA PHE A 31 -8.55 4.79 -2.20
C PHE A 31 -7.26 4.02 -2.02
N VAL A 32 -7.21 3.13 -1.04
CA VAL A 32 -5.98 2.46 -0.64
C VAL A 32 -6.06 0.97 -0.94
N THR A 33 -5.00 0.42 -1.52
CA THR A 33 -4.83 -1.02 -1.63
C THR A 33 -3.59 -1.38 -0.83
N LEU A 34 -3.77 -2.23 0.17
CA LEU A 34 -2.67 -2.78 0.96
C LEU A 34 -2.31 -4.14 0.39
N SER A 35 -1.06 -4.32 0.05
CA SER A 35 -0.58 -5.59 -0.49
C SER A 35 0.54 -6.14 0.37
N ASP A 36 0.56 -7.46 0.56
CA ASP A 36 1.59 -8.12 1.35
C ASP A 36 1.81 -9.51 0.77
N LEU A 37 3.04 -9.98 0.83
CA LEU A 37 3.36 -11.32 0.33
C LEU A 37 2.83 -12.41 1.25
N ARG A 38 2.59 -12.09 2.51
CA ARG A 38 2.05 -13.06 3.47
C ARG A 38 0.57 -13.30 3.21
N PRO A 39 0.10 -14.52 3.43
CA PRO A 39 -1.32 -14.81 3.25
C PRO A 39 -2.16 -14.24 4.39
N ALA A 40 -3.48 -14.23 4.19
CA ALA A 40 -4.41 -13.64 5.16
C ALA A 40 -4.28 -14.26 6.56
N GLU A 41 -4.05 -15.56 6.64
CA GLU A 41 -3.99 -16.22 7.95
C GLU A 41 -2.78 -15.75 8.77
N LYS A 42 -1.75 -15.22 8.12
CA LYS A 42 -0.61 -14.66 8.82
C LYS A 42 -0.82 -13.21 9.23
N LEU A 43 -1.88 -12.59 8.73
CA LEU A 43 -2.14 -11.18 8.92
C LEU A 43 -3.45 -10.94 9.67
N ALA A 44 -4.01 -11.96 10.30
CA ALA A 44 -5.34 -11.87 10.89
C ALA A 44 -5.46 -10.71 11.87
N ASP A 45 -4.48 -10.53 12.75
CA ASP A 45 -4.54 -9.45 13.73
C ASP A 45 -4.52 -8.08 13.06
N THR A 46 -3.70 -7.96 12.02
CA THR A 46 -3.62 -6.70 11.28
C THR A 46 -4.92 -6.40 10.56
N LEU A 47 -5.51 -7.42 9.94
CA LEU A 47 -6.79 -7.24 9.25
C LEU A 47 -7.88 -6.83 10.23
N ASP A 48 -7.90 -7.46 11.42
CA ASP A 48 -8.86 -7.08 12.44
C ASP A 48 -8.68 -5.63 12.88
N ALA A 49 -7.43 -5.21 13.04
CA ALA A 49 -7.14 -3.84 13.47
C ALA A 49 -7.59 -2.80 12.45
N LEU A 50 -7.70 -3.17 11.18
CA LEU A 50 -8.13 -2.27 10.12
C LEU A 50 -9.61 -2.42 9.78
N GLY A 51 -10.33 -3.27 10.50
CA GLY A 51 -11.72 -3.57 10.19
C GLY A 51 -12.69 -2.40 10.36
N ASP A 52 -12.27 -1.36 11.08
CA ASP A 52 -13.10 -0.17 11.27
C ASP A 52 -13.05 0.79 10.07
N LEU A 53 -12.16 0.55 9.11
CA LEU A 53 -12.04 1.44 7.96
C LEU A 53 -13.08 1.07 6.89
N PRO A 54 -13.54 2.06 6.12
CA PRO A 54 -14.56 1.80 5.10
C PRO A 54 -14.09 0.80 4.05
N ALA A 55 -14.90 -0.21 3.78
CA ALA A 55 -14.53 -1.25 2.84
C ALA A 55 -14.41 -0.73 1.41
N ASP A 56 -15.11 0.35 1.09
CA ASP A 56 -15.03 0.93 -0.25
C ASP A 56 -13.78 1.78 -0.45
N ARG A 57 -13.00 2.00 0.61
CA ARG A 57 -11.78 2.80 0.53
C ARG A 57 -10.52 1.98 0.77
N LEU A 58 -10.65 0.76 1.25
CA LEU A 58 -9.49 -0.05 1.60
C LEU A 58 -9.65 -1.46 1.07
N ARG A 59 -8.71 -1.88 0.24
CA ARG A 59 -8.68 -3.22 -0.32
C ARG A 59 -7.40 -3.92 0.09
N PHE A 60 -7.45 -5.25 0.10
CA PHE A 60 -6.29 -6.07 0.45
C PHE A 60 -5.95 -7.01 -0.70
N VAL A 61 -4.67 -7.11 -1.04
CA VAL A 61 -4.17 -8.09 -1.99
C VAL A 61 -3.06 -8.83 -1.29
N LEU A 62 -3.33 -10.06 -0.90
CA LEU A 62 -2.45 -10.82 0.00
C LEU A 62 -1.89 -12.04 -0.70
N GLY A 63 -0.69 -12.43 -0.30
CA GLY A 63 -0.01 -13.59 -0.85
C GLY A 63 0.91 -13.27 -2.01
N GLU A 64 0.79 -12.10 -2.59
CA GLU A 64 1.63 -11.69 -3.71
C GLU A 64 1.50 -10.18 -3.91
N HIS A 65 2.42 -9.65 -4.70
CA HIS A 65 2.34 -8.26 -5.19
C HIS A 65 2.20 -8.32 -6.71
N PRO A 66 0.98 -8.50 -7.22
CA PRO A 66 0.83 -8.56 -8.68
C PRO A 66 1.12 -7.22 -9.34
N LEU A 67 1.71 -7.27 -10.52
CA LEU A 67 2.08 -6.03 -11.22
C LEU A 67 0.86 -5.20 -11.60
N THR A 68 -0.30 -5.84 -11.68
CA THR A 68 -1.55 -5.13 -11.98
C THR A 68 -1.94 -4.13 -10.90
N LEU A 69 -1.33 -4.22 -9.71
CA LEU A 69 -1.55 -3.20 -8.67
C LEU A 69 -1.19 -1.81 -9.16
N LEU A 70 -0.28 -1.73 -10.12
CA LEU A 70 0.17 -0.44 -10.63
C LEU A 70 -0.78 0.18 -11.63
N ASP A 71 -1.76 -0.59 -12.11
CA ASP A 71 -2.71 -0.07 -13.10
C ASP A 71 -3.63 0.95 -12.44
N GLY A 72 -3.61 2.18 -12.92
CA GLY A 72 -4.40 3.24 -12.33
C GLY A 72 -3.90 3.77 -11.00
N CYS A 73 -2.72 3.32 -10.57
CA CYS A 73 -2.12 3.75 -9.31
C CYS A 73 -1.56 5.16 -9.44
N ASP A 74 -1.93 6.03 -8.52
CA ASP A 74 -1.39 7.40 -8.49
C ASP A 74 -0.12 7.49 -7.69
N ALA A 75 0.02 6.63 -6.68
CA ALA A 75 1.21 6.65 -5.83
C ALA A 75 1.45 5.26 -5.27
N LEU A 76 2.71 4.90 -5.12
CA LEU A 76 3.11 3.64 -4.54
C LEU A 76 3.97 3.93 -3.32
N ALA A 77 3.55 3.43 -2.17
CA ALA A 77 4.33 3.55 -0.95
C ALA A 77 4.88 2.18 -0.59
N ILE A 78 6.13 2.16 -0.19
CA ILE A 78 6.82 0.93 0.17
C ILE A 78 7.17 1.00 1.65
N SER A 79 6.57 0.12 2.45
CA SER A 79 6.92 0.11 3.87
C SER A 79 8.17 -0.73 4.11
N GLY A 80 8.77 -0.58 5.26
CA GLY A 80 9.98 -1.29 5.59
C GLY A 80 9.79 -2.80 5.46
N GLY A 81 10.81 -3.51 5.06
CA GLY A 81 10.75 -4.95 4.88
C GLY A 81 10.48 -5.40 3.45
N VAL A 82 10.01 -4.50 2.61
CA VAL A 82 9.81 -4.84 1.20
C VAL A 82 11.11 -4.54 0.45
N ALA A 83 11.58 -5.52 -0.30
CA ALA A 83 12.84 -5.35 -1.03
C ALA A 83 12.70 -4.32 -2.14
N THR A 84 13.68 -3.43 -2.27
CA THR A 84 13.63 -2.39 -3.29
C THR A 84 13.85 -2.95 -4.69
N ASP A 85 14.32 -4.18 -4.80
CA ASP A 85 14.47 -4.85 -6.09
C ASP A 85 13.32 -5.81 -6.37
N ALA A 86 12.26 -5.78 -5.58
CA ALA A 86 11.09 -6.59 -5.86
C ALA A 86 10.53 -6.24 -7.24
N PRO A 87 10.00 -7.22 -7.97
CA PRO A 87 9.55 -6.96 -9.34
C PRO A 87 8.58 -5.80 -9.47
N ILE A 88 7.65 -5.66 -8.51
CA ILE A 88 6.69 -4.57 -8.59
C ILE A 88 7.35 -3.21 -8.40
N VAL A 89 8.39 -3.14 -7.57
CA VAL A 89 9.10 -1.88 -7.36
C VAL A 89 9.87 -1.49 -8.61
N VAL A 90 10.53 -2.47 -9.24
CA VAL A 90 11.25 -2.23 -10.47
C VAL A 90 10.29 -1.77 -11.57
N GLU A 91 9.15 -2.44 -11.68
CA GLU A 91 8.16 -2.09 -12.69
C GLU A 91 7.61 -0.69 -12.47
N ALA A 92 7.37 -0.31 -11.22
CA ALA A 92 6.87 1.02 -10.91
C ALA A 92 7.83 2.09 -11.37
N ARG A 93 9.12 1.86 -11.17
CA ARG A 93 10.13 2.81 -11.63
C ARG A 93 10.16 2.91 -13.13
N GLN A 94 10.03 1.78 -13.81
CA GLN A 94 10.07 1.74 -15.27
C GLN A 94 8.85 2.41 -15.88
N ARG A 95 7.71 2.31 -15.23
CA ARG A 95 6.50 2.96 -15.71
C ARG A 95 6.52 4.47 -15.47
N GLY A 96 7.49 4.96 -14.71
CA GLY A 96 7.51 6.37 -14.37
C GLY A 96 6.39 6.76 -13.43
N ASN A 97 5.97 5.84 -12.58
CA ASN A 97 4.94 6.14 -11.61
C ASN A 97 5.43 7.13 -10.57
N GLY A 98 6.42 7.83 -10.85
CA GLY A 98 7.06 8.92 -10.15
C GLY A 98 6.67 9.30 -8.73
N LYS A 99 5.68 8.69 -8.19
CA LYS A 99 5.22 8.97 -6.85
C LYS A 99 5.56 7.86 -5.88
N THR A 100 6.51 7.02 -6.27
CA THR A 100 6.98 5.96 -5.38
C THR A 100 7.64 6.56 -4.16
N ALA A 101 7.23 6.15 -2.99
CA ALA A 101 7.80 6.62 -1.75
C ALA A 101 8.13 5.44 -0.87
N VAL A 102 9.26 5.50 -0.20
CA VAL A 102 9.64 4.49 0.78
C VAL A 102 9.20 4.98 2.14
N GLY A 103 8.38 4.16 2.77
CA GLY A 103 7.90 4.51 4.06
C GLY A 103 9.01 4.41 5.07
N GLU A 104 9.61 5.11 5.41
CA GLU A 104 10.58 5.28 6.25
C GLU A 104 11.73 5.05 6.23
N GLU A 105 12.06 5.19 5.75
CA GLU A 105 12.99 4.93 5.42
C GLU A 105 13.80 5.01 6.04
N ALA A 106 13.62 5.05 6.27
CA ALA A 106 14.12 5.01 6.72
C ALA A 106 14.89 4.91 7.29
N ARG A 107 14.99 5.04 7.59
CA ARG A 107 15.69 5.06 8.17
C ARG A 107 16.07 4.74 8.59
#